data_89fe429bc0e84e32cffd9d8d52a2733d
#
_entry.id   89fe429bc0e84e32cffd9d8d52a2733d
#
_cell.length_a   1.000
_cell.length_b   1.000
_cell.length_c   1.000
_cell.angle_alpha   90.00
_cell.angle_beta   90.00
_cell.angle_gamma   90.00
#
_symmetry.space_group_name_H-M   'P 1'
#
loop_
_entity.id
_entity.type
_entity.pdbx_description
1 polymer ?
#
loop_
_entity_poly.entity_id
_entity_poly.type
_entity_poly.pdbx_seq_one_letter_code
_entity_poly.pdbx_strand_id
1 'polypeptide(L)'
;EIVYKENSWMQRIRQINFFFKTIVFNRKLISLPKIQQLETTMLARDLIATVIKTFFEELDDVRDGKRQMNDESPYAGMYASYFNKDRDWFIQADTEEITTFFADDPIYKLEMLTELIYRDARRLTDAGIQAILYRKIIELYEVIDIRSQEFSMDRMNRTTELKQWLTTYEYKS
;
A
#
# COMPACT_ATOMS: atom_id res chain seq x y z
N GLU A 1 7.11 -1.36 -24.19
CA GLU A 1 7.05 -0.59 -22.90
C GLU A 1 6.07 -1.16 -21.87
N ILE A 2 5.08 -1.94 -22.28
CA ILE A 2 4.06 -2.56 -21.41
C ILE A 2 4.60 -3.81 -20.68
N VAL A 3 5.56 -4.51 -21.24
CA VAL A 3 6.10 -5.80 -20.72
C VAL A 3 6.92 -5.64 -19.42
N TYR A 4 7.53 -4.47 -19.18
CA TYR A 4 8.35 -4.25 -17.98
C TYR A 4 7.54 -4.04 -16.67
N LYS A 5 6.25 -3.65 -16.75
CA LYS A 5 5.41 -3.46 -15.55
C LYS A 5 4.86 -4.78 -14.98
N GLU A 6 4.64 -5.80 -15.80
CA GLU A 6 4.14 -7.10 -15.33
C GLU A 6 5.15 -7.85 -14.46
N ASN A 7 6.45 -7.72 -14.75
CA ASN A 7 7.48 -8.47 -14.04
C ASN A 7 7.73 -7.99 -12.59
N SER A 8 7.61 -6.72 -12.30
CA SER A 8 7.74 -6.16 -10.94
C SER A 8 6.63 -6.67 -10.00
N TRP A 9 5.43 -6.82 -10.52
CA TRP A 9 4.22 -7.29 -9.82
C TRP A 9 4.28 -8.76 -9.46
N MET A 10 4.65 -9.60 -10.41
CA MET A 10 4.81 -11.04 -10.23
C MET A 10 5.92 -11.36 -9.21
N GLN A 11 6.98 -10.57 -9.17
CA GLN A 11 8.03 -10.71 -8.17
C GLN A 11 7.53 -10.37 -6.77
N ARG A 12 6.72 -9.29 -6.59
CA ARG A 12 6.13 -8.92 -5.30
C ARG A 12 5.16 -9.99 -4.78
N ILE A 13 4.31 -10.55 -5.64
CA ILE A 13 3.41 -11.66 -5.27
C ILE A 13 4.22 -12.90 -4.84
N ARG A 14 5.36 -13.20 -5.49
CA ARG A 14 6.25 -14.30 -5.09
C ARG A 14 6.94 -14.05 -3.74
N GLN A 15 7.32 -12.82 -3.45
CA GLN A 15 7.92 -12.43 -2.16
C GLN A 15 6.89 -12.49 -1.03
N ILE A 16 5.67 -12.01 -1.24
CA ILE A 16 4.55 -12.16 -0.30
C ILE A 16 4.29 -13.64 0.02
N ASN A 17 4.39 -14.51 -0.97
CA ASN A 17 4.27 -15.97 -0.80
C ASN A 17 5.34 -16.58 0.11
N PHE A 18 6.55 -16.04 0.11
CA PHE A 18 7.64 -16.52 0.97
C PHE A 18 7.43 -16.09 2.44
N PHE A 19 6.97 -14.86 2.69
CA PHE A 19 6.72 -14.32 4.04
C PHE A 19 5.54 -15.00 4.74
N PHE A 20 4.48 -15.36 4.00
CA PHE A 20 3.33 -16.05 4.59
C PHE A 20 3.68 -17.43 5.18
N LYS A 21 4.68 -18.10 4.63
CA LYS A 21 5.19 -19.34 5.20
C LYS A 21 5.69 -19.18 6.64
N THR A 22 6.14 -17.99 7.02
CA THR A 22 6.77 -17.73 8.32
C THR A 22 5.77 -17.21 9.37
N ILE A 23 4.76 -16.44 8.98
CA ILE A 23 3.90 -15.70 9.93
C ILE A 23 2.62 -16.45 10.31
N VAL A 24 1.97 -17.15 9.39
CA VAL A 24 0.74 -17.93 9.70
C VAL A 24 1.06 -19.16 10.56
N PHE A 25 2.31 -19.59 10.57
CA PHE A 25 2.74 -20.81 11.26
C PHE A 25 2.80 -20.69 12.80
N ASN A 26 2.74 -19.49 13.38
CA ASN A 26 3.18 -19.34 14.77
C ASN A 26 2.10 -19.13 15.85
N ARG A 27 0.79 -18.98 15.58
CA ARG A 27 -0.12 -18.64 16.69
C ARG A 27 -1.47 -19.36 16.86
N LYS A 28 -2.01 -20.15 15.93
CA LYS A 28 -3.32 -20.84 16.15
C LYS A 28 -3.54 -22.21 15.50
N LEU A 29 -2.57 -22.79 14.84
CA LEU A 29 -2.75 -24.03 14.03
C LEU A 29 -2.23 -25.31 14.67
N ILE A 30 -1.83 -25.28 15.94
CA ILE A 30 -1.16 -26.44 16.62
C ILE A 30 -2.11 -27.64 16.82
N SER A 31 -3.42 -27.48 16.65
CA SER A 31 -4.39 -28.55 16.95
C SER A 31 -5.09 -29.20 15.74
N LEU A 32 -4.80 -28.77 14.52
CA LEU A 32 -5.44 -29.33 13.32
C LEU A 32 -4.54 -30.37 12.62
N PRO A 33 -5.11 -31.41 11.97
CA PRO A 33 -4.35 -32.33 11.13
C PRO A 33 -3.56 -31.57 10.04
N LYS A 34 -2.34 -32.03 9.75
CA LYS A 34 -1.42 -31.37 8.78
C LYS A 34 -2.05 -31.05 7.44
N ILE A 35 -2.98 -31.87 6.96
CA ILE A 35 -3.67 -31.67 5.67
C ILE A 35 -4.63 -30.48 5.75
N GLN A 36 -5.44 -30.38 6.81
CA GLN A 36 -6.34 -29.23 7.02
C GLN A 36 -5.59 -27.92 7.23
N GLN A 37 -4.43 -27.97 7.88
CA GLN A 37 -3.55 -26.80 8.04
C GLN A 37 -3.03 -26.31 6.70
N LEU A 38 -2.62 -27.22 5.82
CA LEU A 38 -2.14 -26.90 4.47
C LEU A 38 -3.26 -26.29 3.60
N GLU A 39 -4.43 -26.88 3.59
CA GLU A 39 -5.59 -26.38 2.83
C GLU A 39 -6.03 -24.99 3.30
N THR A 40 -6.15 -24.79 4.62
CA THR A 40 -6.51 -23.49 5.20
C THR A 40 -5.47 -22.41 4.86
N THR A 41 -4.19 -22.77 4.88
CA THR A 41 -3.10 -21.86 4.55
C THR A 41 -3.09 -21.50 3.06
N MET A 42 -3.36 -22.46 2.18
CA MET A 42 -3.46 -22.21 0.74
C MET A 42 -4.64 -21.31 0.41
N LEU A 43 -5.83 -21.58 0.96
CA LEU A 43 -7.03 -20.77 0.76
C LEU A 43 -6.83 -19.33 1.27
N ALA A 44 -6.23 -19.15 2.44
CA ALA A 44 -5.95 -17.82 2.99
C ALA A 44 -4.97 -17.04 2.09
N ARG A 45 -3.94 -17.70 1.57
CA ARG A 45 -2.97 -17.10 0.66
C ARG A 45 -3.61 -16.65 -0.65
N ASP A 46 -4.46 -17.51 -1.23
CA ASP A 46 -5.12 -17.23 -2.50
C ASP A 46 -6.13 -16.09 -2.35
N LEU A 47 -6.83 -16.03 -1.21
CA LEU A 47 -7.72 -14.92 -0.88
C LEU A 47 -6.96 -13.60 -0.80
N ILE A 48 -5.82 -13.56 -0.10
CA ILE A 48 -5.00 -12.36 0.03
C ILE A 48 -4.46 -11.92 -1.33
N ALA A 49 -3.95 -12.86 -2.13
CA ALA A 49 -3.48 -12.56 -3.47
C ALA A 49 -4.59 -11.95 -4.33
N THR A 50 -5.82 -12.46 -4.18
CA THR A 50 -7.00 -11.94 -4.87
C THR A 50 -7.33 -10.52 -4.41
N VAL A 51 -7.34 -10.26 -3.10
CA VAL A 51 -7.60 -8.92 -2.54
C VAL A 51 -6.58 -7.91 -3.04
N ILE A 52 -5.29 -8.26 -2.99
CA ILE A 52 -4.22 -7.40 -3.49
C ILE A 52 -4.41 -7.12 -4.99
N LYS A 53 -4.67 -8.15 -5.78
CA LYS A 53 -4.91 -8.02 -7.22
C LYS A 53 -6.08 -7.07 -7.50
N THR A 54 -7.23 -7.31 -6.87
CA THR A 54 -8.43 -6.49 -7.04
C THR A 54 -8.18 -5.02 -6.66
N PHE A 55 -7.48 -4.78 -5.55
CA PHE A 55 -7.10 -3.43 -5.13
C PHE A 55 -6.33 -2.68 -6.21
N PHE A 56 -5.37 -3.33 -6.83
CA PHE A 56 -4.56 -2.66 -7.84
C PHE A 56 -5.27 -2.53 -9.19
N GLU A 57 -6.14 -3.48 -9.54
CA GLU A 57 -7.04 -3.33 -10.70
C GLU A 57 -7.95 -2.13 -10.50
N GLU A 58 -8.51 -1.93 -9.30
CA GLU A 58 -9.29 -0.75 -8.97
C GLU A 58 -8.49 0.55 -9.03
N LEU A 59 -7.25 0.55 -8.52
CA LEU A 59 -6.34 1.70 -8.64
C LEU A 59 -6.07 2.08 -10.10
N ASP A 60 -5.90 1.09 -10.97
CA ASP A 60 -5.65 1.32 -12.38
C ASP A 60 -6.92 1.79 -13.09
N ASP A 61 -8.09 1.27 -12.75
CA ASP A 61 -9.38 1.72 -13.31
C ASP A 61 -9.70 3.17 -12.94
N VAL A 62 -9.36 3.61 -11.72
CA VAL A 62 -9.47 5.02 -11.32
C VAL A 62 -8.50 5.88 -12.12
N ARG A 63 -7.25 5.43 -12.31
CA ARG A 63 -6.27 6.14 -13.14
C ARG A 63 -6.77 6.32 -14.57
N ASP A 64 -7.37 5.29 -15.14
CA ASP A 64 -7.81 5.26 -16.54
C ASP A 64 -9.17 5.93 -16.75
N GLY A 65 -9.77 6.49 -15.68
CA GLY A 65 -11.04 7.23 -15.75
C GLY A 65 -12.27 6.34 -16.00
N LYS A 66 -12.15 5.03 -15.77
CA LYS A 66 -13.26 4.07 -15.98
C LYS A 66 -14.30 4.13 -14.87
N ARG A 67 -13.93 4.67 -13.70
CA ARG A 67 -14.87 4.95 -12.61
C ARG A 67 -15.26 6.42 -12.62
N GLN A 68 -16.52 6.70 -12.88
CA GLN A 68 -17.12 8.01 -12.59
C GLN A 68 -17.46 8.03 -11.08
N MET A 69 -16.81 8.91 -10.34
CA MET A 69 -17.14 9.14 -8.94
C MET A 69 -17.51 10.61 -8.77
N ASN A 70 -18.58 10.84 -8.00
CA ASN A 70 -19.11 12.18 -7.69
C ASN A 70 -18.33 12.88 -6.55
N ASP A 71 -17.22 12.30 -6.10
CA ASP A 71 -16.48 12.76 -4.93
C ASP A 71 -15.26 13.61 -5.35
N GLU A 72 -14.80 14.46 -4.43
CA GLU A 72 -13.62 15.33 -4.62
C GLU A 72 -12.34 14.53 -4.96
N SER A 73 -12.26 13.26 -4.53
CA SER A 73 -11.22 12.33 -4.93
C SER A 73 -11.82 11.02 -5.44
N PRO A 74 -11.43 10.58 -6.65
CA PRO A 74 -11.87 9.29 -7.18
C PRO A 74 -11.33 8.09 -6.38
N TYR A 75 -10.41 8.32 -5.46
CA TYR A 75 -9.85 7.30 -4.55
C TYR A 75 -10.55 7.22 -3.19
N ALA A 76 -11.42 8.20 -2.85
CA ALA A 76 -12.02 8.31 -1.50
C ALA A 76 -12.70 7.02 -1.02
N GLY A 77 -13.47 6.36 -1.89
CA GLY A 77 -14.15 5.10 -1.56
C GLY A 77 -13.21 3.93 -1.26
N MET A 78 -12.00 3.92 -1.82
CA MET A 78 -11.03 2.84 -1.60
C MET A 78 -10.45 2.85 -0.19
N TYR A 79 -10.27 4.04 0.42
CA TYR A 79 -9.81 4.13 1.80
C TYR A 79 -10.75 3.41 2.76
N ALA A 80 -12.05 3.69 2.69
CA ALA A 80 -13.04 3.05 3.54
C ALA A 80 -13.17 1.55 3.25
N SER A 81 -13.18 1.15 1.97
CA SER A 81 -13.39 -0.24 1.54
C SER A 81 -12.26 -1.18 1.95
N TYR A 82 -11.01 -0.74 1.89
CA TYR A 82 -9.85 -1.59 2.13
C TYR A 82 -9.23 -1.41 3.52
N PHE A 83 -9.43 -0.23 4.16
CA PHE A 83 -8.73 0.11 5.40
C PHE A 83 -9.66 0.50 6.55
N ASN A 84 -11.00 0.48 6.36
CA ASN A 84 -12.00 0.80 7.39
C ASN A 84 -11.85 2.21 8.00
N LYS A 85 -11.26 3.14 7.27
CA LYS A 85 -11.12 4.56 7.61
C LYS A 85 -11.38 5.37 6.36
N ASP A 86 -11.90 6.58 6.52
CA ASP A 86 -12.08 7.51 5.41
C ASP A 86 -10.76 8.15 4.97
N ARG A 87 -10.79 8.79 3.82
CA ARG A 87 -9.67 9.51 3.24
C ARG A 87 -9.16 10.62 4.16
N ASP A 88 -10.08 11.36 4.76
CA ASP A 88 -9.74 12.52 5.58
C ASP A 88 -8.99 12.13 6.84
N TRP A 89 -9.33 10.98 7.43
CA TRP A 89 -8.56 10.45 8.54
C TRP A 89 -7.09 10.21 8.14
N PHE A 90 -6.85 9.59 6.98
CA PHE A 90 -5.47 9.34 6.51
C PHE A 90 -4.72 10.61 6.11
N ILE A 91 -5.42 11.66 5.69
CA ILE A 91 -4.81 12.97 5.43
C ILE A 91 -4.39 13.64 6.74
N GLN A 92 -5.22 13.58 7.78
CA GLN A 92 -5.03 14.26 9.06
C GLN A 92 -4.10 13.49 10.00
N ALA A 93 -4.24 12.17 10.10
CA ALA A 93 -3.43 11.32 10.95
C ALA A 93 -1.94 11.47 10.62
N ASP A 94 -1.10 11.52 11.63
CA ASP A 94 0.35 11.47 11.41
C ASP A 94 0.84 10.05 11.10
N THR A 95 2.12 9.92 10.78
CA THR A 95 2.71 8.62 10.41
C THR A 95 2.71 7.65 11.59
N GLU A 96 2.87 8.13 12.82
CA GLU A 96 2.86 7.30 14.02
C GLU A 96 1.45 6.72 14.28
N GLU A 97 0.41 7.54 14.14
CA GLU A 97 -0.98 7.09 14.25
C GLU A 97 -1.32 6.03 13.18
N ILE A 98 -0.91 6.26 11.92
CA ILE A 98 -1.13 5.29 10.83
C ILE A 98 -0.37 3.99 11.12
N THR A 99 0.89 4.05 11.50
CA THR A 99 1.69 2.85 11.76
C THR A 99 1.21 2.07 12.98
N THR A 100 0.69 2.76 14.00
CA THR A 100 0.04 2.17 15.16
C THR A 100 -1.26 1.47 14.77
N PHE A 101 -2.07 2.08 13.90
CA PHE A 101 -3.31 1.49 13.38
C PHE A 101 -3.03 0.16 12.64
N PHE A 102 -1.90 0.08 11.93
CA PHE A 102 -1.45 -1.13 11.21
C PHE A 102 -0.42 -1.97 11.97
N ALA A 103 -0.28 -1.79 13.31
CA ALA A 103 0.77 -2.49 14.06
C ALA A 103 0.65 -4.02 13.99
N ASP A 104 -0.59 -4.53 14.09
CA ASP A 104 -0.91 -5.95 14.06
C ASP A 104 -1.24 -6.48 12.66
N ASP A 105 -1.32 -5.59 11.68
CA ASP A 105 -1.62 -5.96 10.30
C ASP A 105 -0.37 -6.43 9.53
N PRO A 106 -0.54 -7.33 8.56
CA PRO A 106 0.52 -7.70 7.64
C PRO A 106 1.04 -6.49 6.85
N ILE A 107 2.36 -6.45 6.60
CA ILE A 107 3.05 -5.32 5.98
C ILE A 107 2.45 -4.90 4.62
N TYR A 108 1.93 -5.87 3.84
CA TYR A 108 1.32 -5.59 2.55
C TYR A 108 0.15 -4.60 2.64
N LYS A 109 -0.59 -4.55 3.76
CA LYS A 109 -1.67 -3.57 3.93
C LYS A 109 -1.13 -2.14 4.02
N LEU A 110 -0.02 -1.95 4.72
CA LEU A 110 0.64 -0.65 4.78
C LEU A 110 1.22 -0.25 3.41
N GLU A 111 1.76 -1.22 2.66
CA GLU A 111 2.20 -1.01 1.28
C GLU A 111 1.05 -0.60 0.35
N MET A 112 -0.09 -1.29 0.44
CA MET A 112 -1.31 -0.94 -0.33
C MET A 112 -1.80 0.46 0.01
N LEU A 113 -1.87 0.81 1.31
CA LEU A 113 -2.26 2.15 1.74
C LEU A 113 -1.30 3.21 1.19
N THR A 114 0.00 2.98 1.32
CA THR A 114 1.02 3.95 0.86
C THR A 114 0.93 4.17 -0.65
N GLU A 115 0.66 3.12 -1.43
CA GLU A 115 0.40 3.23 -2.87
C GLU A 115 -0.87 4.02 -3.17
N LEU A 116 -1.95 3.80 -2.40
CA LEU A 116 -3.19 4.57 -2.55
C LEU A 116 -2.96 6.05 -2.29
N ILE A 117 -2.31 6.39 -1.16
CA ILE A 117 -1.98 7.78 -0.81
C ILE A 117 -1.09 8.41 -1.90
N TYR A 118 -0.10 7.68 -2.40
CA TYR A 118 0.79 8.17 -3.47
C TYR A 118 0.02 8.53 -4.74
N ARG A 119 -0.89 7.67 -5.19
CA ARG A 119 -1.69 7.94 -6.40
C ARG A 119 -2.69 9.06 -6.20
N ASP A 120 -3.31 9.13 -5.03
CA ASP A 120 -4.24 10.19 -4.66
C ASP A 120 -3.51 11.56 -4.59
N ALA A 121 -2.39 11.64 -3.90
CA ALA A 121 -1.60 12.85 -3.76
C ALA A 121 -1.14 13.42 -5.11
N ARG A 122 -0.82 12.58 -6.08
CA ARG A 122 -0.41 13.04 -7.43
C ARG A 122 -1.53 13.70 -8.23
N ARG A 123 -2.78 13.53 -7.84
CA ARG A 123 -3.95 14.16 -8.51
C ARG A 123 -4.40 15.45 -7.83
N LEU A 124 -3.88 15.75 -6.67
CA LEU A 124 -4.24 16.96 -5.95
C LEU A 124 -3.72 18.20 -6.68
N THR A 125 -4.56 19.22 -6.72
CA THR A 125 -4.20 20.55 -7.22
C THR A 125 -3.65 21.46 -6.13
N ASP A 126 -4.00 21.18 -4.86
CA ASP A 126 -3.48 21.90 -3.69
C ASP A 126 -2.07 21.41 -3.37
N ALA A 127 -1.08 22.24 -3.65
CA ALA A 127 0.32 21.93 -3.44
C ALA A 127 0.68 21.81 -1.95
N GLY A 128 -0.05 22.48 -1.04
CA GLY A 128 0.15 22.39 0.40
C GLY A 128 -0.24 21.02 0.93
N ILE A 129 -1.45 20.55 0.59
CA ILE A 129 -1.92 19.20 0.96
C ILE A 129 -1.03 18.14 0.30
N GLN A 130 -0.65 18.36 -0.96
CA GLN A 130 0.25 17.45 -1.68
C GLN A 130 1.61 17.33 -0.98
N ALA A 131 2.19 18.43 -0.49
CA ALA A 131 3.44 18.42 0.24
C ALA A 131 3.33 17.65 1.57
N ILE A 132 2.22 17.80 2.30
CA ILE A 132 1.95 17.03 3.53
C ILE A 132 1.93 15.53 3.22
N LEU A 133 1.19 15.13 2.20
CA LEU A 133 1.08 13.71 1.83
C LEU A 133 2.41 13.14 1.31
N TYR A 134 3.20 13.92 0.59
CA TYR A 134 4.52 13.47 0.10
C TYR A 134 5.51 13.21 1.23
N ARG A 135 5.54 14.07 2.28
CA ARG A 135 6.34 13.81 3.48
C ARG A 135 5.88 12.54 4.18
N LYS A 136 4.58 12.37 4.37
CA LYS A 136 3.99 11.17 4.96
C LYS A 136 4.33 9.89 4.18
N ILE A 137 4.27 9.92 2.85
CA ILE A 137 4.65 8.77 2.00
C ILE A 137 6.12 8.39 2.21
N ILE A 138 7.01 9.37 2.28
CA ILE A 138 8.44 9.13 2.51
C ILE A 138 8.65 8.43 3.86
N GLU A 139 8.02 8.92 4.92
CA GLU A 139 8.09 8.32 6.26
C GLU A 139 7.49 6.91 6.28
N LEU A 140 6.35 6.69 5.61
CA LEU A 140 5.75 5.37 5.49
C LEU A 140 6.65 4.39 4.73
N TYR A 141 7.37 4.83 3.69
CA TYR A 141 8.35 4.00 2.99
C TYR A 141 9.51 3.59 3.91
N GLU A 142 9.99 4.49 4.78
CA GLU A 142 11.01 4.17 5.78
C GLU A 142 10.52 3.10 6.77
N VAL A 143 9.28 3.23 7.26
CA VAL A 143 8.67 2.22 8.14
C VAL A 143 8.50 0.87 7.44
N ILE A 144 8.07 0.89 6.17
CA ILE A 144 7.92 -0.34 5.37
C ILE A 144 9.29 -1.02 5.20
N ASP A 145 10.34 -0.29 4.86
CA ASP A 145 11.69 -0.84 4.69
C ASP A 145 12.22 -1.48 5.98
N ILE A 146 11.99 -0.82 7.12
CA ILE A 146 12.38 -1.35 8.44
C ILE A 146 11.58 -2.61 8.79
N ARG A 147 10.26 -2.59 8.60
CA ARG A 147 9.39 -3.72 8.98
C ARG A 147 9.53 -4.92 8.04
N SER A 148 9.69 -4.69 6.74
CA SER A 148 9.85 -5.75 5.76
C SER A 148 11.27 -6.31 5.72
N GLN A 149 12.25 -5.54 6.15
CA GLN A 149 13.68 -5.83 5.97
C GLN A 149 14.04 -6.09 4.49
N GLU A 150 13.27 -5.48 3.57
CA GLU A 150 13.44 -5.66 2.13
C GLU A 150 13.75 -4.32 1.47
N PHE A 151 14.81 -4.34 0.66
CA PHE A 151 15.14 -3.20 -0.20
C PHE A 151 14.26 -3.17 -1.44
N SER A 152 13.68 -2.00 -1.76
CA SER A 152 12.91 -1.78 -2.98
C SER A 152 13.45 -0.60 -3.78
N MET A 153 13.95 -0.88 -4.99
CA MET A 153 14.38 0.16 -5.93
C MET A 153 13.24 1.13 -6.27
N ASP A 154 12.01 0.63 -6.38
CA ASP A 154 10.84 1.47 -6.67
C ASP A 154 10.59 2.47 -5.55
N ARG A 155 10.62 2.04 -4.28
CA ARG A 155 10.46 2.93 -3.12
C ARG A 155 11.59 3.95 -3.06
N MET A 156 12.83 3.54 -3.30
CA MET A 156 13.98 4.44 -3.33
C MET A 156 13.84 5.51 -4.42
N ASN A 157 13.48 5.12 -5.64
CA ASN A 157 13.30 6.04 -6.76
C ASN A 157 12.16 7.02 -6.48
N ARG A 158 11.02 6.55 -5.97
CA ARG A 158 9.89 7.40 -5.59
C ARG A 158 10.26 8.35 -4.45
N THR A 159 10.96 7.88 -3.43
CA THR A 159 11.46 8.74 -2.34
C THR A 159 12.32 9.87 -2.89
N THR A 160 13.20 9.57 -3.84
CA THR A 160 14.05 10.56 -4.48
C THR A 160 13.22 11.59 -5.27
N GLU A 161 12.25 11.13 -6.06
CA GLU A 161 11.33 11.99 -6.81
C GLU A 161 10.54 12.93 -5.86
N LEU A 162 9.99 12.38 -4.78
CA LEU A 162 9.21 13.15 -3.82
C LEU A 162 10.06 14.19 -3.08
N LYS A 163 11.27 13.84 -2.67
CA LYS A 163 12.23 14.77 -2.03
C LYS A 163 12.60 15.91 -2.97
N GLN A 164 12.84 15.63 -4.25
CA GLN A 164 13.12 16.66 -5.25
C GLN A 164 11.93 17.61 -5.43
N TRP A 165 10.72 17.06 -5.49
CA TRP A 165 9.51 17.88 -5.59
C TRP A 165 9.34 18.78 -4.36
N LEU A 166 9.50 18.24 -3.15
CA LEU A 166 9.40 18.99 -1.89
C LEU A 166 10.43 20.12 -1.82
N THR A 167 11.67 19.86 -2.20
CA THR A 167 12.72 20.90 -2.26
C THR A 167 12.33 22.04 -3.21
N THR A 168 11.76 21.71 -4.36
CA THR A 168 11.30 22.70 -5.35
C THR A 168 10.10 23.51 -4.82
N TYR A 169 9.20 22.85 -4.10
CA TYR A 169 8.03 23.48 -3.48
C TYR A 169 8.46 24.47 -2.39
N GLU A 170 9.34 24.06 -1.48
CA GLU A 170 9.85 24.90 -0.39
C GLU A 170 10.64 26.12 -0.87
N TYR A 171 11.32 26.01 -2.00
CA TYR A 171 12.02 27.15 -2.60
C TYR A 171 11.07 28.22 -3.19
N LYS A 172 9.85 27.83 -3.55
CA LYS A 172 8.85 28.71 -4.18
C LYS A 172 7.84 29.29 -3.19
N SER A 173 7.76 28.76 -1.97
CA SER A 173 6.86 29.20 -0.90
C SER A 173 7.49 30.33 -0.07
#